data_f57c6a6b787f4230b65a70981d891097
#
_entry.id   f57c6a6b787f4230b65a70981d891097
#
_cell.length_a   1.000
_cell.length_b   1.000
_cell.length_c   1.000
_cell.angle_alpha   90.00
_cell.angle_beta   90.00
_cell.angle_gamma   90.00
#
_symmetry.space_group_name_H-M   'P 1'
#
loop_
_entity.id
_entity.type
_entity.pdbx_description
1 polymer ?
#
loop_
_entity_poly.entity_id
_entity_poly.type
_entity_poly.pdbx_seq_one_letter_code
_entity_poly.pdbx_strand_id
1 'polypeptide(L)'
;GVVFIMVEWLLQAENTEQGSNLALFLAIKAAFLHAIFGALQKGKFDPWLMRAAIDLSYGLMALPFALFIVPWPEYFMWPIFLGAFVLHTAYKIMQAMAYSRGAFTVVYPIVRGIGPLLTVIVAYFVFSESFNYTQWFGVMILLFGILGLAVYNIRFLPKGRETLATALIFACITGVLVALYTTYDAYGIRATANPFTFLAWFFLIDGIAMPIIAFFKSKETI
;
A
#
# COMPACT_ATOMS: atom_id res chain seq x y z
N GLY A 1 0.05 30.14 -1.83
CA GLY A 1 -1.10 29.59 -1.12
C GLY A 1 -0.67 28.63 -0.01
N VAL A 2 -1.62 28.11 0.78
CA VAL A 2 -1.34 27.23 1.94
C VAL A 2 -0.48 26.02 1.58
N VAL A 3 -0.72 25.41 0.41
CA VAL A 3 0.06 24.26 -0.06
C VAL A 3 1.54 24.61 -0.28
N PHE A 4 1.83 25.80 -0.80
CA PHE A 4 3.20 26.27 -0.99
C PHE A 4 3.93 26.44 0.35
N ILE A 5 3.28 27.05 1.33
CA ILE A 5 3.82 27.22 2.70
C ILE A 5 4.06 25.83 3.35
N MET A 6 3.16 24.88 3.16
CA MET A 6 3.33 23.52 3.69
C MET A 6 4.52 22.80 3.03
N VAL A 7 4.72 22.97 1.73
CA VAL A 7 5.88 22.38 1.02
C VAL A 7 7.19 22.99 1.51
N GLU A 8 7.26 24.31 1.63
CA GLU A 8 8.46 25.00 2.17
C GLU A 8 8.77 24.52 3.59
N TRP A 9 7.75 24.41 4.43
CA TRP A 9 7.94 23.91 5.80
C TRP A 9 8.43 22.47 5.84
N LEU A 10 7.91 21.59 4.99
CA LEU A 10 8.37 20.18 4.87
C LEU A 10 9.82 20.11 4.41
N LEU A 11 10.21 20.91 3.43
CA LEU A 11 11.59 20.98 2.94
C LEU A 11 12.55 21.51 4.02
N GLN A 12 12.13 22.48 4.84
CA GLN A 12 12.92 22.96 5.97
C GLN A 12 13.05 21.94 7.10
N ALA A 13 12.01 21.09 7.29
CA ALA A 13 12.04 20.03 8.30
C ALA A 13 12.85 18.81 7.86
N GLU A 14 13.13 18.67 6.56
CA GLU A 14 13.87 17.55 6.01
C GLU A 14 15.27 17.47 6.63
N ASN A 15 15.69 16.26 7.02
CA ASN A 15 16.98 16.00 7.69
C ASN A 15 17.19 16.68 9.05
N THR A 16 16.14 17.24 9.66
CA THR A 16 16.20 17.73 11.03
C THR A 16 15.70 16.70 12.02
N GLU A 17 16.12 16.81 13.30
CA GLU A 17 15.61 15.95 14.37
C GLU A 17 14.10 16.11 14.56
N GLN A 18 13.58 17.33 14.45
CA GLN A 18 12.14 17.62 14.53
C GLN A 18 11.38 16.95 13.38
N GLY A 19 11.90 17.01 12.15
CA GLY A 19 11.33 16.34 10.99
C GLY A 19 11.31 14.82 11.15
N SER A 20 12.41 14.23 11.65
CA SER A 20 12.48 12.80 11.95
C SER A 20 11.46 12.37 13.00
N ASN A 21 11.32 13.12 14.10
CA ASN A 21 10.35 12.85 15.15
C ASN A 21 8.90 12.97 14.64
N LEU A 22 8.62 13.97 13.83
CA LEU A 22 7.32 14.12 13.19
C LEU A 22 7.02 12.96 12.23
N ALA A 23 7.99 12.58 11.40
CA ALA A 23 7.84 11.44 10.47
C ALA A 23 7.56 10.15 11.23
N LEU A 24 8.27 9.88 12.33
CA LEU A 24 8.03 8.73 13.20
C LEU A 24 6.62 8.77 13.80
N PHE A 25 6.19 9.91 14.33
CA PHE A 25 4.86 10.08 14.89
C PHE A 25 3.75 9.84 13.84
N LEU A 26 3.91 10.40 12.63
CA LEU A 26 2.97 10.19 11.53
C LEU A 26 2.95 8.74 11.07
N ALA A 27 4.10 8.07 11.02
CA ALA A 27 4.21 6.65 10.68
C ALA A 27 3.47 5.76 11.70
N ILE A 28 3.63 6.04 13.00
CA ILE A 28 2.91 5.30 14.06
C ILE A 28 1.40 5.53 13.94
N LYS A 29 0.95 6.78 13.73
CA LYS A 29 -0.48 7.08 13.50
C LYS A 29 -1.02 6.37 12.27
N ALA A 30 -0.28 6.40 11.16
CA ALA A 30 -0.65 5.71 9.94
C ALA A 30 -0.76 4.19 10.16
N ALA A 31 0.18 3.58 10.88
CA ALA A 31 0.14 2.17 11.22
C ALA A 31 -1.10 1.82 12.08
N PHE A 32 -1.44 2.64 13.05
CA PHE A 32 -2.63 2.46 13.90
C PHE A 32 -3.93 2.55 13.09
N LEU A 33 -4.09 3.61 12.28
CA LEU A 33 -5.24 3.78 11.39
C LEU A 33 -5.35 2.62 10.40
N HIS A 34 -4.21 2.14 9.90
CA HIS A 34 -4.16 1.03 8.97
C HIS A 34 -4.56 -0.31 9.63
N ALA A 35 -4.21 -0.50 10.90
CA ALA A 35 -4.65 -1.67 11.68
C ALA A 35 -6.18 -1.65 11.91
N ILE A 36 -6.75 -0.49 12.25
CA ILE A 36 -8.22 -0.31 12.35
C ILE A 36 -8.88 -0.62 11.01
N PHE A 37 -8.36 -0.05 9.93
CA PHE A 37 -8.86 -0.28 8.59
C PHE A 37 -8.80 -1.77 8.19
N GLY A 38 -7.69 -2.46 8.51
CA GLY A 38 -7.57 -3.90 8.31
C GLY A 38 -8.57 -4.71 9.14
N ALA A 39 -8.83 -4.30 10.39
CA ALA A 39 -9.83 -4.95 11.25
C ALA A 39 -11.26 -4.78 10.69
N LEU A 40 -11.59 -3.60 10.16
CA LEU A 40 -12.89 -3.34 9.52
C LEU A 40 -13.08 -4.14 8.23
N GLN A 41 -12.01 -4.47 7.52
CA GLN A 41 -12.05 -5.35 6.35
C GLN A 41 -12.31 -6.82 6.69
N LYS A 42 -12.17 -7.23 7.95
CA LYS A 42 -12.43 -8.59 8.42
C LYS A 42 -13.94 -8.86 8.46
N GLY A 43 -14.59 -8.82 7.32
CA GLY A 43 -16.04 -9.02 7.20
C GLY A 43 -16.41 -10.10 6.21
N LYS A 44 -17.72 -10.28 6.02
CA LYS A 44 -18.32 -11.20 5.04
C LYS A 44 -18.50 -10.56 3.65
N PHE A 45 -17.85 -9.43 3.41
CA PHE A 45 -17.99 -8.69 2.16
C PHE A 45 -17.09 -9.28 1.07
N ASP A 46 -17.56 -9.21 -0.15
CA ASP A 46 -16.75 -9.58 -1.31
C ASP A 46 -15.49 -8.70 -1.41
N PRO A 47 -14.29 -9.30 -1.52
CA PRO A 47 -13.03 -8.54 -1.54
C PRO A 47 -12.91 -7.56 -2.71
N TRP A 48 -13.54 -7.87 -3.85
CA TRP A 48 -13.51 -7.01 -5.04
C TRP A 48 -14.37 -5.77 -4.86
N LEU A 49 -15.59 -5.96 -4.36
CA LEU A 49 -16.51 -4.85 -4.08
C LEU A 49 -15.97 -3.96 -2.95
N MET A 50 -15.40 -4.58 -1.92
CA MET A 50 -14.78 -3.82 -0.83
C MET A 50 -13.63 -2.96 -1.34
N ARG A 51 -12.76 -3.54 -2.15
CA ARG A 51 -11.64 -2.79 -2.73
C ARG A 51 -12.12 -1.68 -3.65
N ALA A 52 -13.12 -1.94 -4.49
CA ALA A 52 -13.73 -0.92 -5.36
C ALA A 52 -14.34 0.24 -4.56
N ALA A 53 -15.03 -0.03 -3.47
CA ALA A 53 -15.61 1.00 -2.62
C ALA A 53 -14.52 1.89 -1.97
N ILE A 54 -13.43 1.29 -1.52
CA ILE A 54 -12.29 1.99 -0.95
C ILE A 54 -11.65 2.90 -2.01
N ASP A 55 -11.36 2.36 -3.19
CA ASP A 55 -10.72 3.08 -4.29
C ASP A 55 -11.60 4.25 -4.77
N LEU A 56 -12.89 4.02 -4.93
CA LEU A 56 -13.84 5.06 -5.28
C LEU A 56 -13.88 6.18 -4.22
N SER A 57 -13.88 5.80 -2.95
CA SER A 57 -13.97 6.76 -1.84
C SER A 57 -12.77 7.70 -1.82
N TYR A 58 -11.54 7.17 -1.86
CA TYR A 58 -10.38 8.07 -1.84
C TYR A 58 -10.18 8.81 -3.17
N GLY A 59 -10.57 8.21 -4.31
CA GLY A 59 -10.55 8.90 -5.60
C GLY A 59 -11.48 10.11 -5.62
N LEU A 60 -12.71 9.96 -5.12
CA LEU A 60 -13.66 11.07 -4.97
C LEU A 60 -13.16 12.13 -3.98
N MET A 61 -12.55 11.71 -2.87
CA MET A 61 -11.95 12.65 -1.92
C MET A 61 -10.77 13.41 -2.53
N ALA A 62 -9.96 12.76 -3.35
CA ALA A 62 -8.81 13.38 -4.01
C ALA A 62 -9.20 14.36 -5.12
N LEU A 63 -10.37 14.17 -5.73
CA LEU A 63 -10.84 14.96 -6.88
C LEU A 63 -10.78 16.50 -6.66
N PRO A 64 -11.37 17.06 -5.60
CA PRO A 64 -11.32 18.51 -5.39
C PRO A 64 -9.87 19.00 -5.12
N PHE A 65 -9.04 18.20 -4.47
CA PHE A 65 -7.63 18.54 -4.24
C PHE A 65 -6.85 18.56 -5.54
N ALA A 66 -7.00 17.54 -6.37
CA ALA A 66 -6.30 17.43 -7.64
C ALA A 66 -6.67 18.55 -8.63
N LEU A 67 -7.97 18.89 -8.71
CA LEU A 67 -8.44 19.85 -9.72
C LEU A 67 -8.32 21.32 -9.29
N PHE A 68 -8.43 21.63 -7.99
CA PHE A 68 -8.61 23.02 -7.53
C PHE A 68 -7.58 23.49 -6.50
N ILE A 69 -6.84 22.59 -5.84
CA ILE A 69 -5.98 22.97 -4.71
C ILE A 69 -4.50 22.85 -5.05
N VAL A 70 -4.09 21.74 -5.66
CA VAL A 70 -2.68 21.53 -6.02
C VAL A 70 -2.39 22.01 -7.44
N PRO A 71 -1.12 22.31 -7.78
CA PRO A 71 -0.73 22.56 -9.17
C PRO A 71 -1.03 21.36 -10.07
N TRP A 72 -1.30 21.62 -11.34
CA TRP A 72 -1.44 20.57 -12.33
C TRP A 72 -0.12 19.84 -12.52
N PRO A 73 -0.17 18.51 -12.81
CA PRO A 73 1.05 17.73 -13.04
C PRO A 73 1.84 18.25 -14.23
N GLU A 74 3.15 18.27 -14.07
CA GLU A 74 4.06 18.52 -15.19
C GLU A 74 4.03 17.34 -16.17
N TYR A 75 4.39 17.59 -17.42
CA TYR A 75 4.27 16.59 -18.49
C TYR A 75 5.03 15.29 -18.18
N PHE A 76 6.21 15.38 -17.56
CA PHE A 76 7.02 14.21 -17.20
C PHE A 76 6.41 13.33 -16.09
N MET A 77 5.44 13.85 -15.34
CA MET A 77 4.77 13.08 -14.28
C MET A 77 3.78 12.05 -14.80
N TRP A 78 3.22 12.25 -16.01
CA TRP A 78 2.20 11.34 -16.54
C TRP A 78 2.68 9.90 -16.75
N PRO A 79 3.89 9.64 -17.28
CA PRO A 79 4.45 8.29 -17.29
C PRO A 79 4.64 7.70 -15.90
N ILE A 80 4.98 8.52 -14.90
CA ILE A 80 5.12 8.07 -13.52
C ILE A 80 3.75 7.65 -12.96
N PHE A 81 2.70 8.44 -13.18
CA PHE A 81 1.34 8.06 -12.81
C PHE A 81 0.87 6.79 -13.51
N LEU A 82 1.18 6.62 -14.78
CA LEU A 82 0.84 5.39 -15.52
C LEU A 82 1.53 4.17 -14.89
N GLY A 83 2.81 4.26 -14.56
CA GLY A 83 3.54 3.19 -13.89
C GLY A 83 2.97 2.87 -12.51
N ALA A 84 2.67 3.90 -11.70
CA ALA A 84 2.01 3.75 -10.41
C ALA A 84 0.64 3.07 -10.57
N PHE A 85 -0.19 3.54 -11.49
CA PHE A 85 -1.50 2.96 -11.79
C PHE A 85 -1.43 1.47 -12.13
N VAL A 86 -0.49 1.07 -12.98
CA VAL A 86 -0.30 -0.34 -13.37
C VAL A 86 0.14 -1.19 -12.18
N LEU A 87 1.14 -0.73 -11.41
CA LEU A 87 1.64 -1.45 -10.24
C LEU A 87 0.56 -1.59 -9.16
N HIS A 88 -0.15 -0.51 -8.86
CA HIS A 88 -1.21 -0.52 -7.86
C HIS A 88 -2.42 -1.37 -8.30
N THR A 89 -2.80 -1.29 -9.55
CA THR A 89 -3.88 -2.14 -10.09
C THR A 89 -3.50 -3.62 -10.01
N ALA A 90 -2.28 -3.97 -10.39
CA ALA A 90 -1.78 -5.35 -10.31
C ALA A 90 -1.81 -5.87 -8.87
N TYR A 91 -1.28 -5.09 -7.91
CA TYR A 91 -1.28 -5.52 -6.51
C TYR A 91 -2.69 -5.68 -5.94
N LYS A 92 -3.62 -4.79 -6.28
CA LYS A 92 -5.01 -4.85 -5.81
C LYS A 92 -5.74 -6.08 -6.34
N ILE A 93 -5.53 -6.43 -7.60
CA ILE A 93 -6.06 -7.65 -8.20
C ILE A 93 -5.51 -8.88 -7.47
N MET A 94 -4.19 -8.97 -7.30
CA MET A 94 -3.57 -10.10 -6.60
C MET A 94 -4.04 -10.21 -5.15
N GLN A 95 -4.19 -9.07 -4.47
CA GLN A 95 -4.73 -9.01 -3.11
C GLN A 95 -6.18 -9.51 -3.04
N ALA A 96 -7.05 -9.05 -3.95
CA ALA A 96 -8.43 -9.49 -4.00
C ALA A 96 -8.52 -10.99 -4.29
N MET A 97 -7.67 -11.52 -5.19
CA MET A 97 -7.56 -12.94 -5.48
C MET A 97 -7.06 -13.75 -4.27
N ALA A 98 -6.12 -13.23 -3.50
CA ALA A 98 -5.64 -13.87 -2.28
C ALA A 98 -6.76 -13.95 -1.23
N TYR A 99 -7.45 -12.84 -0.98
CA TYR A 99 -8.51 -12.77 0.03
C TYR A 99 -9.78 -13.54 -0.36
N SER A 100 -10.07 -13.72 -1.64
CA SER A 100 -11.20 -14.53 -2.09
C SER A 100 -10.95 -16.05 -1.99
N ARG A 101 -9.69 -16.49 -1.86
CA ARG A 101 -9.29 -17.90 -1.83
C ARG A 101 -8.80 -18.40 -0.48
N GLY A 102 -8.44 -17.51 0.43
CA GLY A 102 -7.90 -17.88 1.74
C GLY A 102 -8.55 -17.12 2.90
N ALA A 103 -8.51 -17.72 4.09
CA ALA A 103 -8.97 -17.05 5.28
C ALA A 103 -8.17 -15.75 5.50
N PHE A 104 -8.86 -14.65 5.75
CA PHE A 104 -8.23 -13.34 5.97
C PHE A 104 -7.14 -13.38 7.04
N THR A 105 -7.38 -14.14 8.13
CA THR A 105 -6.42 -14.30 9.24
C THR A 105 -5.11 -14.96 8.85
N VAL A 106 -5.07 -15.72 7.74
CA VAL A 106 -3.85 -16.34 7.20
C VAL A 106 -3.20 -15.45 6.16
N VAL A 107 -4.00 -14.99 5.21
CA VAL A 107 -3.53 -14.25 4.03
C VAL A 107 -3.01 -12.85 4.41
N TYR A 108 -3.74 -12.15 5.27
CA TYR A 108 -3.41 -10.78 5.66
C TYR A 108 -2.02 -10.62 6.29
N PRO A 109 -1.60 -11.44 7.27
CA PRO A 109 -0.26 -11.33 7.83
C PRO A 109 0.85 -11.55 6.81
N ILE A 110 0.65 -12.45 5.86
CA ILE A 110 1.65 -12.78 4.82
C ILE A 110 1.81 -11.58 3.86
N VAL A 111 0.71 -11.05 3.35
CA VAL A 111 0.72 -9.85 2.49
C VAL A 111 1.40 -8.68 3.22
N ARG A 112 1.09 -8.48 4.50
CA ARG A 112 1.62 -7.36 5.29
C ARG A 112 3.07 -7.53 5.71
N GLY A 113 3.56 -8.75 5.77
CA GLY A 113 4.94 -8.99 6.19
C GLY A 113 5.95 -9.05 5.08
N ILE A 114 5.56 -9.62 3.96
CA ILE A 114 6.45 -9.72 2.80
C ILE A 114 6.78 -8.32 2.24
N GLY A 115 5.80 -7.43 2.17
CA GLY A 115 5.99 -6.06 1.66
C GLY A 115 7.11 -5.31 2.38
N PRO A 116 7.00 -5.02 3.69
CA PRO A 116 8.02 -4.33 4.45
C PRO A 116 9.40 -5.04 4.42
N LEU A 117 9.41 -6.38 4.51
CA LEU A 117 10.66 -7.15 4.44
C LEU A 117 11.39 -6.92 3.12
N LEU A 118 10.69 -7.04 2.00
CA LEU A 118 11.28 -6.81 0.68
C LEU A 118 11.65 -5.34 0.46
N THR A 119 10.86 -4.40 0.99
CA THR A 119 11.19 -2.97 0.92
C THR A 119 12.52 -2.67 1.62
N VAL A 120 12.79 -3.26 2.80
CA VAL A 120 14.08 -3.12 3.48
C VAL A 120 15.21 -3.73 2.65
N ILE A 121 15.00 -4.91 2.06
CA ILE A 121 15.99 -5.56 1.21
C ILE A 121 16.30 -4.69 -0.02
N VAL A 122 15.27 -4.17 -0.68
CA VAL A 122 15.43 -3.29 -1.84
C VAL A 122 16.13 -1.98 -1.44
N ALA A 123 15.76 -1.37 -0.32
CA ALA A 123 16.41 -0.17 0.20
C ALA A 123 17.90 -0.39 0.44
N TYR A 124 18.27 -1.53 1.02
CA TYR A 124 19.66 -1.88 1.25
C TYR A 124 20.46 -2.05 -0.07
N PHE A 125 19.93 -2.84 -1.03
CA PHE A 125 20.68 -3.17 -2.24
C PHE A 125 20.59 -2.12 -3.36
N VAL A 126 19.42 -1.45 -3.50
CA VAL A 126 19.18 -0.50 -4.60
C VAL A 126 19.54 0.93 -4.21
N PHE A 127 19.18 1.34 -2.99
CA PHE A 127 19.44 2.70 -2.51
C PHE A 127 20.71 2.81 -1.66
N SER A 128 21.42 1.69 -1.45
CA SER A 128 22.64 1.63 -0.60
C SER A 128 22.39 2.18 0.82
N GLU A 129 21.14 2.03 1.31
CA GLU A 129 20.79 2.45 2.67
C GLU A 129 21.46 1.49 3.68
N SER A 130 22.15 2.06 4.67
CA SER A 130 22.76 1.28 5.74
C SER A 130 21.81 1.15 6.92
N PHE A 131 21.59 -0.08 7.36
CA PHE A 131 20.76 -0.37 8.54
C PHE A 131 21.67 -0.77 9.71
N ASN A 132 21.41 -0.21 10.88
CA ASN A 132 22.11 -0.58 12.11
C ASN A 132 21.56 -1.90 12.69
N TYR A 133 22.28 -2.46 13.68
CA TYR A 133 21.89 -3.74 14.30
C TYR A 133 20.49 -3.72 14.92
N THR A 134 20.07 -2.60 15.50
CA THR A 134 18.74 -2.45 16.11
C THR A 134 17.64 -2.52 15.04
N GLN A 135 17.86 -1.91 13.88
CA GLN A 135 16.92 -1.95 12.76
C GLN A 135 16.81 -3.37 12.19
N TRP A 136 17.93 -4.07 11.97
CA TRP A 136 17.93 -5.47 11.55
C TRP A 136 17.24 -6.38 12.58
N PHE A 137 17.44 -6.14 13.86
CA PHE A 137 16.76 -6.88 14.93
C PHE A 137 15.24 -6.67 14.87
N GLY A 138 14.78 -5.43 14.63
CA GLY A 138 13.36 -5.11 14.41
C GLY A 138 12.77 -5.85 13.20
N VAL A 139 13.49 -5.89 12.08
CA VAL A 139 13.10 -6.64 10.88
C VAL A 139 12.95 -8.13 11.16
N MET A 140 13.89 -8.71 11.92
CA MET A 140 13.84 -10.13 12.30
C MET A 140 12.66 -10.44 13.22
N ILE A 141 12.37 -9.59 14.22
CA ILE A 141 11.19 -9.75 15.09
C ILE A 141 9.90 -9.71 14.24
N LEU A 142 9.80 -8.74 13.33
CA LEU A 142 8.65 -8.63 12.41
C LEU A 142 8.49 -9.91 11.59
N LEU A 143 9.57 -10.38 10.97
CA LEU A 143 9.57 -11.59 10.16
C LEU A 143 9.13 -12.83 10.96
N PHE A 144 9.70 -13.05 12.14
CA PHE A 144 9.34 -14.18 13.01
C PHE A 144 7.90 -14.08 13.50
N GLY A 145 7.42 -12.88 13.84
CA GLY A 145 6.03 -12.67 14.24
C GLY A 145 5.05 -13.05 13.12
N ILE A 146 5.32 -12.62 11.89
CA ILE A 146 4.46 -12.90 10.73
C ILE A 146 4.51 -14.37 10.33
N LEU A 147 5.70 -14.95 10.24
CA LEU A 147 5.87 -16.38 9.93
C LEU A 147 5.25 -17.25 11.03
N GLY A 148 5.45 -16.90 12.29
CA GLY A 148 4.84 -17.60 13.43
C GLY A 148 3.32 -17.58 13.37
N LEU A 149 2.73 -16.41 13.07
CA LEU A 149 1.29 -16.28 12.91
C LEU A 149 0.77 -17.05 11.69
N ALA A 150 1.49 -17.01 10.57
CA ALA A 150 1.14 -17.79 9.37
C ALA A 150 1.17 -19.31 9.66
N VAL A 151 2.25 -19.81 10.27
CA VAL A 151 2.40 -21.23 10.64
C VAL A 151 1.32 -21.64 11.64
N TYR A 152 1.04 -20.83 12.66
CA TYR A 152 -0.03 -21.09 13.61
C TYR A 152 -1.38 -21.24 12.91
N ASN A 153 -1.74 -20.29 12.05
CA ASN A 153 -3.00 -20.32 11.34
C ASN A 153 -3.12 -21.52 10.39
N ILE A 154 -2.05 -21.85 9.64
CA ILE A 154 -2.02 -23.03 8.76
C ILE A 154 -2.21 -24.33 9.55
N ARG A 155 -1.61 -24.43 10.74
CA ARG A 155 -1.65 -25.64 11.56
C ARG A 155 -3.01 -25.86 12.22
N PHE A 156 -3.68 -24.79 12.65
CA PHE A 156 -4.91 -24.85 13.47
C PHE A 156 -6.19 -24.50 12.72
N LEU A 157 -6.15 -24.10 11.45
CA LEU A 157 -7.35 -23.83 10.66
C LEU A 157 -7.94 -25.14 10.12
N PRO A 158 -9.20 -25.47 10.48
CA PRO A 158 -9.79 -26.76 10.11
C PRO A 158 -10.41 -26.78 8.70
N LYS A 159 -10.65 -25.63 8.05
CA LYS A 159 -11.36 -25.53 6.77
C LYS A 159 -10.57 -24.72 5.73
N GLY A 160 -10.66 -25.14 4.44
CA GLY A 160 -10.13 -24.37 3.32
C GLY A 160 -8.70 -24.71 2.90
N ARG A 161 -8.18 -25.90 3.22
CA ARG A 161 -6.83 -26.33 2.82
C ARG A 161 -6.64 -26.45 1.31
N GLU A 162 -7.69 -26.77 0.56
CA GLU A 162 -7.62 -26.99 -0.90
C GLU A 162 -7.25 -25.70 -1.66
N THR A 163 -7.73 -24.55 -1.22
CA THR A 163 -7.45 -23.25 -1.84
C THR A 163 -6.31 -22.49 -1.17
N LEU A 164 -5.81 -23.01 -0.03
CA LEU A 164 -4.81 -22.31 0.77
C LEU A 164 -3.51 -22.08 0.02
N ALA A 165 -2.99 -23.08 -0.68
CA ALA A 165 -1.74 -22.94 -1.44
C ALA A 165 -1.85 -21.84 -2.49
N THR A 166 -2.97 -21.80 -3.22
CA THR A 166 -3.25 -20.76 -4.22
C THR A 166 -3.37 -19.37 -3.57
N ALA A 167 -4.07 -19.30 -2.44
CA ALA A 167 -4.19 -18.05 -1.68
C ALA A 167 -2.82 -17.52 -1.20
N LEU A 168 -1.94 -18.41 -0.74
CA LEU A 168 -0.59 -18.07 -0.30
C LEU A 168 0.30 -17.58 -1.46
N ILE A 169 0.19 -18.20 -2.63
CA ILE A 169 0.90 -17.74 -3.84
C ILE A 169 0.48 -16.31 -4.18
N PHE A 170 -0.82 -16.03 -4.25
CA PHE A 170 -1.30 -14.67 -4.49
C PHE A 170 -0.90 -13.69 -3.39
N ALA A 171 -0.88 -14.13 -2.13
CA ALA A 171 -0.41 -13.31 -1.01
C ALA A 171 1.08 -12.95 -1.14
N CYS A 172 1.92 -13.90 -1.53
CA CYS A 172 3.33 -13.66 -1.79
C CYS A 172 3.54 -12.67 -2.94
N ILE A 173 2.86 -12.89 -4.07
CA ILE A 173 2.91 -11.97 -5.22
C ILE A 173 2.45 -10.57 -4.80
N THR A 174 1.36 -10.47 -4.03
CA THR A 174 0.86 -9.20 -3.49
C THR A 174 1.93 -8.51 -2.64
N GLY A 175 2.61 -9.24 -1.77
CA GLY A 175 3.69 -8.70 -0.94
C GLY A 175 4.86 -8.15 -1.77
N VAL A 176 5.27 -8.86 -2.81
CA VAL A 176 6.29 -8.37 -3.78
C VAL A 176 5.82 -7.08 -4.45
N LEU A 177 4.58 -7.06 -4.95
CA LEU A 177 4.01 -5.86 -5.59
C LEU A 177 3.89 -4.69 -4.62
N VAL A 178 3.61 -4.94 -3.34
CA VAL A 178 3.64 -3.90 -2.28
C VAL A 178 5.01 -3.26 -2.18
N ALA A 179 6.09 -4.05 -2.15
CA ALA A 179 7.44 -3.51 -2.11
C ALA A 179 7.77 -2.70 -3.38
N LEU A 180 7.37 -3.20 -4.55
CA LEU A 180 7.60 -2.52 -5.84
C LEU A 180 6.88 -1.18 -5.91
N TYR A 181 5.57 -1.14 -5.62
CA TYR A 181 4.85 0.12 -5.70
C TYR A 181 5.31 1.11 -4.62
N THR A 182 5.61 0.65 -3.40
CA THR A 182 6.11 1.53 -2.33
C THR A 182 7.41 2.22 -2.75
N THR A 183 8.32 1.48 -3.37
CA THR A 183 9.58 2.03 -3.91
C THR A 183 9.31 2.98 -5.08
N TYR A 184 8.40 2.62 -5.97
CA TYR A 184 8.04 3.42 -7.13
C TYR A 184 7.34 4.73 -6.75
N ASP A 185 6.43 4.69 -5.78
CA ASP A 185 5.73 5.87 -5.25
C ASP A 185 6.72 6.81 -4.55
N ALA A 186 7.67 6.26 -3.79
CA ALA A 186 8.74 7.06 -3.18
C ALA A 186 9.58 7.79 -4.25
N TYR A 187 9.89 7.12 -5.37
CA TYR A 187 10.53 7.75 -6.51
C TYR A 187 9.63 8.86 -7.10
N GLY A 188 8.36 8.58 -7.36
CA GLY A 188 7.41 9.54 -7.93
C GLY A 188 7.24 10.80 -7.06
N ILE A 189 7.13 10.63 -5.75
CA ILE A 189 7.05 11.75 -4.80
C ILE A 189 8.32 12.61 -4.84
N ARG A 190 9.50 11.99 -4.85
CA ARG A 190 10.80 12.69 -4.86
C ARG A 190 11.09 13.37 -6.19
N ALA A 191 10.60 12.81 -7.31
CA ALA A 191 10.75 13.40 -8.62
C ALA A 191 9.89 14.66 -8.85
N THR A 192 8.92 14.90 -7.99
CA THR A 192 7.94 15.98 -8.11
C THR A 192 8.34 17.17 -7.24
N ALA A 193 8.30 18.39 -7.78
CA ALA A 193 8.56 19.61 -7.03
C ALA A 193 7.54 19.84 -5.90
N ASN A 194 6.32 19.32 -6.04
CA ASN A 194 5.27 19.41 -5.04
C ASN A 194 4.71 18.03 -4.71
N PRO A 195 5.08 17.42 -3.55
CA PRO A 195 4.61 16.10 -3.15
C PRO A 195 3.08 15.99 -3.07
N PHE A 196 2.38 17.06 -2.73
CA PHE A 196 0.92 17.07 -2.66
C PHE A 196 0.27 16.96 -4.05
N THR A 197 0.91 17.49 -5.09
CA THR A 197 0.47 17.29 -6.47
C THR A 197 0.53 15.81 -6.83
N PHE A 198 1.67 15.15 -6.53
CA PHE A 198 1.78 13.71 -6.76
C PHE A 198 0.68 12.94 -6.03
N LEU A 199 0.51 13.16 -4.72
CA LEU A 199 -0.46 12.41 -3.92
C LEU A 199 -1.90 12.61 -4.39
N ALA A 200 -2.32 13.86 -4.65
CA ALA A 200 -3.69 14.16 -5.07
C ALA A 200 -4.03 13.52 -6.43
N TRP A 201 -3.15 13.66 -7.41
CA TRP A 201 -3.35 13.09 -8.73
C TRP A 201 -3.20 11.57 -8.73
N PHE A 202 -2.27 11.04 -7.95
CA PHE A 202 -2.12 9.61 -7.77
C PHE A 202 -3.40 8.97 -7.25
N PHE A 203 -3.96 9.46 -6.13
CA PHE A 203 -5.19 8.90 -5.57
C PHE A 203 -6.39 9.07 -6.49
N LEU A 204 -6.47 10.16 -7.24
CA LEU A 204 -7.53 10.36 -8.23
C LEU A 204 -7.46 9.30 -9.34
N ILE A 205 -6.28 9.10 -9.92
CA ILE A 205 -6.07 8.15 -11.03
C ILE A 205 -6.20 6.71 -10.54
N ASP A 206 -5.59 6.39 -9.40
CA ASP A 206 -5.58 5.07 -8.80
C ASP A 206 -6.98 4.61 -8.34
N GLY A 207 -7.85 5.56 -8.02
CA GLY A 207 -9.24 5.31 -7.64
C GLY A 207 -10.14 4.76 -8.75
N ILE A 208 -9.68 4.72 -10.01
CA ILE A 208 -10.53 4.41 -11.17
C ILE A 208 -10.61 2.90 -11.46
N ALA A 209 -9.50 2.19 -11.35
CA ALA A 209 -9.38 0.82 -11.88
C ALA A 209 -10.30 -0.19 -11.20
N MET A 210 -10.28 -0.27 -9.87
CA MET A 210 -11.02 -1.31 -9.14
C MET A 210 -12.54 -1.16 -9.20
N PRO A 211 -13.14 0.06 -9.17
CA PRO A 211 -14.57 0.22 -9.43
C PRO A 211 -14.99 -0.33 -10.80
N ILE A 212 -14.21 -0.07 -11.85
CA ILE A 212 -14.47 -0.59 -13.19
C ILE A 212 -14.37 -2.12 -13.22
N ILE A 213 -13.31 -2.69 -12.67
CA ILE A 213 -13.09 -4.14 -12.63
C ILE A 213 -14.20 -4.83 -11.84
N ALA A 214 -14.58 -4.32 -10.67
CA ALA A 214 -15.64 -4.89 -9.86
C ALA A 214 -17.01 -4.82 -10.56
N PHE A 215 -17.29 -3.74 -11.28
CA PHE A 215 -18.52 -3.60 -12.06
C PHE A 215 -18.65 -4.68 -13.15
N PHE A 216 -17.59 -4.94 -13.92
CA PHE A 216 -17.61 -6.00 -14.93
C PHE A 216 -17.72 -7.39 -14.29
N LYS A 217 -16.97 -7.62 -13.19
CA LYS A 217 -16.99 -8.88 -12.49
C LYS A 217 -18.35 -9.20 -11.86
N SER A 218 -19.07 -8.21 -11.35
CA SER A 218 -20.41 -8.41 -10.80
C SER A 218 -21.42 -8.82 -11.87
N LYS A 219 -21.25 -8.41 -13.13
CA LYS A 219 -22.11 -8.80 -14.25
C LYS A 219 -21.91 -10.24 -14.71
N GLU A 220 -20.74 -10.82 -14.48
CA GLU A 220 -20.45 -12.22 -14.81
C GLU A 220 -21.06 -13.20 -13.80
N THR A 221 -21.48 -12.71 -12.65
CA THR A 221 -22.01 -13.52 -11.53
C THR A 221 -23.55 -13.54 -11.49
N ILE A 222 -24.23 -12.73 -12.32
CA ILE A 222 -25.68 -12.68 -12.50
C ILE A 222 -26.07 -13.46 -13.76
#